data_033be11bb56d4c89835a0ad352bec4b9
#
_entry.id   033be11bb56d4c89835a0ad352bec4b9
#
_cell.length_a   1.000
_cell.length_b   1.000
_cell.length_c   1.000
_cell.angle_alpha   90.00
_cell.angle_beta   90.00
_cell.angle_gamma   90.00
#
_symmetry.space_group_name_H-M   'P 1'
#
loop_
_entity.id
_entity.type
_entity.pdbx_description
1 polymer ?
#
loop_
_entity_poly.entity_id
_entity_poly.type
_entity_poly.pdbx_seq_one_letter_code
_entity_poly.pdbx_strand_id
1 'polypeptide(L)'
;MQYDIEDHPDSKDAAWIRAANRRAKRDIRRQRRQARMHRHGRTIVLLIALVAVGAVVVGLYKAGTFSQAAPPEVKPPTTTAPIQGVDVEHPFAGTPADKWADGEKGIVVPDQDPEYAAGYEAARKALVAGHLDPRVIVDHDVEPFVSMLAPSLRDAWRTNPNSGSAVTRLKKGNKLLPNGIKVDGRMWQGRDQYGRPLVHTSYRFAYAFDPGYQKTLFDQYEIVALVRSDTDFQLAEDGVWTVASNGFHYSMACQASKEGFLAPLFTEKRQLPTAEEARRKPEEWFAADTPIPTTFGCK
;
A
#
# COMPACT_ATOMS: atom_id res chain seq x y z
N MET A 1 15.33 38.11 1.62
CA MET A 1 14.50 39.13 0.91
C MET A 1 13.16 38.50 0.65
N GLN A 2 12.17 38.88 1.41
CA GLN A 2 10.79 38.42 1.29
C GLN A 2 10.14 39.35 0.25
N TYR A 3 9.85 38.81 -0.95
CA TYR A 3 9.10 39.60 -1.96
C TYR A 3 7.63 39.55 -1.54
N ASP A 4 7.12 40.71 -1.15
CA ASP A 4 5.71 40.92 -0.87
C ASP A 4 4.93 40.89 -2.20
N ILE A 5 4.05 39.88 -2.36
CA ILE A 5 3.23 39.68 -3.58
C ILE A 5 2.23 40.81 -3.78
N GLU A 6 2.00 41.64 -2.75
CA GLU A 6 1.05 42.78 -2.80
C GLU A 6 1.55 43.99 -3.56
N ASP A 7 2.84 44.10 -3.87
CA ASP A 7 3.44 45.28 -4.52
C ASP A 7 3.71 45.13 -6.04
N HIS A 8 3.21 44.05 -6.67
CA HIS A 8 3.36 43.91 -8.12
C HIS A 8 2.50 44.92 -8.86
N PRO A 9 3.06 45.73 -9.79
CA PRO A 9 2.34 46.82 -10.49
C PRO A 9 1.07 46.36 -11.21
N ASP A 10 1.02 45.12 -11.70
CA ASP A 10 -0.15 44.52 -12.37
C ASP A 10 -1.33 44.23 -11.43
N SER A 11 -1.12 44.16 -10.11
CA SER A 11 -2.20 43.93 -9.15
C SER A 11 -3.08 45.13 -8.91
N LYS A 12 -2.61 46.32 -9.30
CA LYS A 12 -3.32 47.62 -9.13
C LYS A 12 -4.12 48.05 -10.37
N ASP A 13 -4.00 47.36 -11.53
CA ASP A 13 -4.76 47.68 -12.72
C ASP A 13 -6.16 47.05 -12.71
N ALA A 14 -7.16 47.88 -12.44
CA ALA A 14 -8.57 47.50 -12.42
C ALA A 14 -9.07 46.93 -13.76
N ALA A 15 -8.44 47.24 -14.86
CA ALA A 15 -8.81 46.72 -16.19
C ALA A 15 -8.29 45.26 -16.34
N TRP A 16 -7.08 44.98 -15.89
CA TRP A 16 -6.51 43.65 -15.88
C TRP A 16 -7.29 42.69 -14.96
N ILE A 17 -7.63 43.11 -13.74
CA ILE A 17 -8.46 42.33 -12.80
C ILE A 17 -9.83 42.00 -13.41
N ARG A 18 -10.48 42.95 -14.07
CA ARG A 18 -11.76 42.71 -14.75
C ARG A 18 -11.62 41.73 -15.92
N ALA A 19 -10.52 41.80 -16.66
CA ALA A 19 -10.25 40.88 -17.76
C ALA A 19 -9.96 39.45 -17.25
N ALA A 20 -9.16 39.30 -16.20
CA ALA A 20 -8.85 38.02 -15.53
C ALA A 20 -10.12 37.33 -14.97
N ASN A 21 -10.98 38.10 -14.28
CA ASN A 21 -12.25 37.61 -13.76
C ASN A 21 -13.24 37.19 -14.86
N ARG A 22 -13.24 37.87 -16.01
CA ARG A 22 -14.04 37.46 -17.18
C ARG A 22 -13.55 36.14 -17.79
N ARG A 23 -12.23 35.95 -17.88
CA ARG A 23 -11.63 34.68 -18.36
C ARG A 23 -11.97 33.53 -17.40
N ALA A 24 -11.74 33.70 -16.12
CA ALA A 24 -12.05 32.69 -15.10
C ALA A 24 -13.54 32.27 -15.11
N LYS A 25 -14.48 33.24 -15.23
CA LYS A 25 -15.91 32.91 -15.36
C LYS A 25 -16.26 32.12 -16.63
N ARG A 26 -15.57 32.36 -17.76
CA ARG A 26 -15.76 31.57 -18.99
C ARG A 26 -15.26 30.16 -18.85
N ASP A 27 -14.11 29.96 -18.21
CA ASP A 27 -13.50 28.66 -18.02
C ASP A 27 -14.33 27.79 -17.06
N ILE A 28 -14.83 28.35 -15.97
CA ILE A 28 -15.77 27.68 -15.06
C ILE A 28 -17.06 27.25 -15.78
N ARG A 29 -17.59 28.08 -16.68
CA ARG A 29 -18.78 27.73 -17.49
C ARG A 29 -18.49 26.60 -18.48
N ARG A 30 -17.31 26.57 -19.10
CA ARG A 30 -16.88 25.49 -20.00
C ARG A 30 -16.74 24.17 -19.23
N GLN A 31 -16.06 24.17 -18.08
CA GLN A 31 -15.89 23.00 -17.23
C GLN A 31 -17.23 22.42 -16.74
N ARG A 32 -18.16 23.30 -16.33
CA ARG A 32 -19.52 22.86 -15.91
C ARG A 32 -20.33 22.25 -17.07
N ARG A 33 -20.17 22.73 -18.31
CA ARG A 33 -20.84 22.12 -19.47
C ARG A 33 -20.24 20.76 -19.81
N GLN A 34 -18.92 20.60 -19.78
CA GLN A 34 -18.25 19.32 -20.00
C GLN A 34 -18.63 18.30 -18.93
N ALA A 35 -18.66 18.70 -17.65
CA ALA A 35 -19.07 17.82 -16.56
C ALA A 35 -20.54 17.33 -16.69
N ARG A 36 -21.45 18.17 -17.19
CA ARG A 36 -22.85 17.77 -17.43
C ARG A 36 -22.97 16.79 -18.59
N MET A 37 -22.24 16.98 -19.69
CA MET A 37 -22.27 16.04 -20.83
C MET A 37 -21.74 14.66 -20.46
N HIS A 38 -20.67 14.57 -19.65
CA HIS A 38 -20.15 13.31 -19.17
C HIS A 38 -21.11 12.58 -18.22
N ARG A 39 -21.90 13.30 -17.44
CA ARG A 39 -22.85 12.71 -16.48
C ARG A 39 -24.08 12.10 -17.17
N HIS A 40 -24.58 12.73 -18.24
CA HIS A 40 -25.72 12.21 -19.01
C HIS A 40 -25.33 11.10 -19.98
N GLY A 41 -24.11 11.13 -20.53
CA GLY A 41 -23.62 10.07 -21.42
C GLY A 41 -23.50 8.72 -20.71
N ARG A 42 -23.00 8.72 -19.46
CA ARG A 42 -22.85 7.49 -18.66
C ARG A 42 -24.20 6.86 -18.27
N THR A 43 -25.21 7.67 -17.93
CA THR A 43 -26.55 7.16 -17.59
C THR A 43 -27.27 6.56 -18.78
N ILE A 44 -27.13 7.13 -19.97
CA ILE A 44 -27.73 6.60 -21.20
C ILE A 44 -27.08 5.26 -21.60
N VAL A 45 -25.75 5.16 -21.51
CA VAL A 45 -25.04 3.89 -21.80
C VAL A 45 -25.41 2.79 -20.82
N LEU A 46 -25.55 3.11 -19.53
CA LEU A 46 -25.99 2.14 -18.52
C LEU A 46 -27.42 1.65 -18.73
N LEU A 47 -28.34 2.54 -19.15
CA LEU A 47 -29.71 2.14 -19.45
C LEU A 47 -29.80 1.22 -20.69
N ILE A 48 -29.03 1.50 -21.74
CA ILE A 48 -28.97 0.65 -22.93
C ILE A 48 -28.39 -0.74 -22.58
N ALA A 49 -27.33 -0.79 -21.75
CA ALA A 49 -26.74 -2.05 -21.30
C ALA A 49 -27.72 -2.89 -20.47
N LEU A 50 -28.50 -2.26 -19.59
CA LEU A 50 -29.52 -2.95 -18.78
C LEU A 50 -30.65 -3.53 -19.64
N VAL A 51 -31.10 -2.82 -20.65
CA VAL A 51 -32.13 -3.32 -21.59
C VAL A 51 -31.60 -4.50 -22.41
N ALA A 52 -30.34 -4.44 -22.85
CA ALA A 52 -29.71 -5.54 -23.61
C ALA A 52 -29.56 -6.80 -22.76
N VAL A 53 -29.12 -6.68 -21.50
CA VAL A 53 -29.01 -7.79 -20.54
C VAL A 53 -30.39 -8.38 -20.23
N GLY A 54 -31.42 -7.56 -20.05
CA GLY A 54 -32.81 -8.01 -19.83
C GLY A 54 -33.34 -8.81 -20.99
N ALA A 55 -33.07 -8.38 -22.23
CA ALA A 55 -33.52 -9.13 -23.43
C ALA A 55 -32.84 -10.50 -23.57
N VAL A 56 -31.54 -10.60 -23.24
CA VAL A 56 -30.80 -11.87 -23.26
C VAL A 56 -31.34 -12.83 -22.18
N VAL A 57 -31.61 -12.35 -20.97
CA VAL A 57 -32.15 -13.17 -19.87
C VAL A 57 -33.55 -13.70 -20.20
N VAL A 58 -34.41 -12.87 -20.78
CA VAL A 58 -35.76 -13.31 -21.23
C VAL A 58 -35.66 -14.31 -22.40
N GLY A 59 -34.72 -14.12 -23.31
CA GLY A 59 -34.45 -15.07 -24.40
C GLY A 59 -33.98 -16.42 -23.88
N LEU A 60 -33.08 -16.47 -22.94
CA LEU A 60 -32.58 -17.71 -22.31
C LEU A 60 -33.68 -18.41 -21.49
N TYR A 61 -34.53 -17.65 -20.80
CA TYR A 61 -35.65 -18.21 -20.05
C TYR A 61 -36.68 -18.88 -20.96
N LYS A 62 -37.01 -18.27 -22.12
CA LYS A 62 -37.92 -18.86 -23.11
C LYS A 62 -37.31 -20.04 -23.86
N ALA A 63 -36.00 -20.13 -23.99
CA ALA A 63 -35.29 -21.24 -24.61
C ALA A 63 -35.16 -22.50 -23.72
N GLY A 64 -35.71 -22.48 -22.51
CA GLY A 64 -35.71 -23.63 -21.59
C GLY A 64 -34.35 -24.08 -21.08
N THR A 65 -33.35 -23.23 -21.13
CA THR A 65 -31.97 -23.56 -20.71
C THR A 65 -31.79 -23.62 -19.18
N PHE A 66 -32.83 -23.31 -18.40
CA PHE A 66 -32.84 -23.46 -16.95
C PHE A 66 -33.62 -24.70 -16.50
N SER A 67 -33.40 -25.86 -17.11
CA SER A 67 -33.82 -27.11 -16.50
C SER A 67 -32.95 -27.36 -15.26
N GLN A 68 -33.61 -27.43 -14.09
CA GLN A 68 -32.99 -27.73 -12.84
C GLN A 68 -32.35 -29.14 -12.87
N ALA A 69 -31.07 -29.20 -13.22
CA ALA A 69 -30.26 -30.30 -12.76
C ALA A 69 -29.94 -30.04 -11.31
N ALA A 70 -30.17 -31.03 -10.44
CA ALA A 70 -29.79 -30.96 -9.02
C ALA A 70 -28.33 -30.52 -8.93
N PRO A 71 -27.96 -29.62 -7.97
CA PRO A 71 -26.59 -29.19 -7.81
C PRO A 71 -25.70 -30.42 -7.62
N PRO A 72 -24.63 -30.59 -8.39
CA PRO A 72 -23.65 -31.60 -8.06
C PRO A 72 -23.11 -31.31 -6.67
N GLU A 73 -23.10 -32.32 -5.82
CA GLU A 73 -22.47 -32.27 -4.51
C GLU A 73 -21.00 -31.88 -4.70
N VAL A 74 -20.68 -30.61 -4.44
CA VAL A 74 -19.31 -30.10 -4.52
C VAL A 74 -18.57 -30.69 -3.34
N LYS A 75 -17.94 -31.85 -3.54
CA LYS A 75 -16.87 -32.28 -2.65
C LYS A 75 -15.81 -31.15 -2.61
N PRO A 76 -15.35 -30.74 -1.41
CA PRO A 76 -14.27 -29.78 -1.36
C PRO A 76 -13.09 -30.34 -2.17
N PRO A 77 -12.45 -29.52 -3.02
CA PRO A 77 -11.32 -30.00 -3.81
C PRO A 77 -10.19 -30.39 -2.86
N THR A 78 -10.01 -31.67 -2.71
CA THR A 78 -8.84 -32.26 -2.07
C THR A 78 -7.73 -32.25 -3.11
N THR A 79 -6.61 -31.65 -2.76
CA THR A 79 -5.36 -31.63 -3.49
C THR A 79 -5.28 -30.54 -4.57
N THR A 80 -4.81 -29.38 -4.17
CA THR A 80 -4.23 -28.38 -5.05
C THR A 80 -3.09 -29.03 -5.83
N ALA A 81 -3.23 -29.18 -7.15
CA ALA A 81 -2.10 -29.55 -7.99
C ALA A 81 -0.99 -28.51 -7.73
N PRO A 82 0.27 -28.92 -7.53
CA PRO A 82 1.33 -27.97 -7.29
C PRO A 82 1.38 -26.95 -8.43
N ILE A 83 1.31 -25.67 -8.09
CA ILE A 83 1.52 -24.60 -9.03
C ILE A 83 2.97 -24.75 -9.48
N GLN A 84 3.20 -24.98 -10.77
CA GLN A 84 4.55 -25.19 -11.28
C GLN A 84 5.44 -24.03 -10.88
N GLY A 85 6.47 -24.29 -10.07
CA GLY A 85 7.52 -23.33 -9.70
C GLY A 85 7.37 -22.64 -8.35
N VAL A 86 6.23 -22.79 -7.62
CA VAL A 86 5.99 -22.10 -6.34
C VAL A 86 5.52 -23.07 -5.27
N ASP A 87 6.18 -23.07 -4.11
CA ASP A 87 5.81 -23.83 -2.91
C ASP A 87 4.95 -22.94 -1.99
N VAL A 88 3.65 -23.19 -1.95
CA VAL A 88 2.70 -22.45 -1.10
C VAL A 88 2.68 -22.93 0.35
N GLU A 89 3.19 -24.13 0.63
CA GLU A 89 3.32 -24.69 1.99
C GLU A 89 4.55 -24.08 2.68
N HIS A 90 5.61 -23.79 1.90
CA HIS A 90 6.83 -23.12 2.37
C HIS A 90 7.07 -21.85 1.58
N PRO A 91 6.22 -20.82 1.75
CA PRO A 91 6.14 -19.68 0.82
C PRO A 91 7.39 -18.81 0.77
N PHE A 92 8.30 -18.94 1.71
CA PHE A 92 9.56 -18.19 1.75
C PHE A 92 10.78 -19.03 1.34
N ALA A 93 10.59 -20.33 1.04
CA ALA A 93 11.68 -21.23 0.67
C ALA A 93 12.47 -20.66 -0.53
N GLY A 94 13.80 -20.67 -0.42
CA GLY A 94 14.68 -20.13 -1.45
C GLY A 94 14.78 -18.60 -1.50
N THR A 95 14.08 -17.88 -0.63
CA THR A 95 14.25 -16.42 -0.42
C THR A 95 15.02 -16.13 0.86
N PRO A 96 15.66 -14.97 1.02
CA PRO A 96 16.30 -14.61 2.28
C PRO A 96 15.32 -14.55 3.48
N ALA A 97 14.04 -14.29 3.23
CA ALA A 97 13.01 -14.24 4.25
C ALA A 97 12.70 -15.61 4.90
N ASP A 98 13.15 -16.72 4.32
CA ASP A 98 13.02 -18.05 4.90
C ASP A 98 13.65 -18.15 6.29
N LYS A 99 14.72 -17.40 6.52
CA LYS A 99 15.46 -17.36 7.80
C LYS A 99 14.95 -16.31 8.78
N TRP A 100 14.00 -15.47 8.38
CA TRP A 100 13.48 -14.43 9.24
C TRP A 100 12.46 -14.95 10.24
N ALA A 101 12.25 -14.22 11.32
CA ALA A 101 11.27 -14.59 12.32
C ALA A 101 9.82 -14.37 11.85
N ASP A 102 8.89 -15.14 12.39
CA ASP A 102 7.47 -15.02 12.10
C ASP A 102 6.87 -13.79 12.78
N GLY A 103 6.31 -12.89 11.98
CA GLY A 103 5.52 -11.75 12.44
C GLY A 103 6.19 -10.96 13.56
N GLU A 104 5.47 -10.73 14.65
CA GLU A 104 5.90 -9.91 15.77
C GLU A 104 7.20 -10.37 16.45
N LYS A 105 7.52 -11.68 16.38
CA LYS A 105 8.78 -12.21 16.92
C LYS A 105 10.02 -11.64 16.26
N GLY A 106 9.88 -11.10 15.04
CA GLY A 106 10.97 -10.44 14.33
C GLY A 106 11.22 -8.99 14.78
N ILE A 107 10.33 -8.41 15.59
CA ILE A 107 10.49 -7.05 16.10
C ILE A 107 11.07 -7.15 17.53
N VAL A 108 12.39 -7.21 17.60
CA VAL A 108 13.12 -7.39 18.85
C VAL A 108 13.50 -6.02 19.42
N VAL A 109 13.14 -5.80 20.69
CA VAL A 109 13.62 -4.65 21.47
C VAL A 109 15.00 -5.03 22.02
N PRO A 110 16.06 -4.24 21.71
CA PRO A 110 17.41 -4.52 22.22
C PRO A 110 17.51 -4.18 23.71
N ASP A 111 18.55 -4.70 24.36
CA ASP A 111 18.95 -4.16 25.66
C ASP A 111 19.28 -2.68 25.50
N GLN A 112 18.64 -1.84 26.30
CA GLN A 112 18.68 -0.39 26.12
C GLN A 112 18.94 0.36 27.41
N ASP A 113 19.39 1.60 27.25
CA ASP A 113 19.40 2.60 28.31
C ASP A 113 17.97 2.84 28.81
N PRO A 114 17.72 2.89 30.13
CA PRO A 114 16.41 3.19 30.71
C PRO A 114 15.72 4.44 30.12
N GLU A 115 16.49 5.44 29.70
CA GLU A 115 15.98 6.63 29.02
C GLU A 115 15.18 6.31 27.75
N TYR A 116 15.53 5.23 27.05
CA TYR A 116 14.92 4.84 25.75
C TYR A 116 13.90 3.70 25.86
N ALA A 117 13.77 3.06 27.03
CA ALA A 117 12.93 1.86 27.19
C ALA A 117 11.49 2.08 26.72
N ALA A 118 10.84 3.16 27.17
CA ALA A 118 9.47 3.48 26.76
C ALA A 118 9.37 3.82 25.26
N GLY A 119 10.38 4.47 24.70
CA GLY A 119 10.46 4.79 23.26
C GLY A 119 10.57 3.54 22.39
N TYR A 120 11.39 2.57 22.80
CA TYR A 120 11.52 1.29 22.10
C TYR A 120 10.21 0.49 22.10
N GLU A 121 9.52 0.42 23.25
CA GLU A 121 8.22 -0.25 23.33
C GLU A 121 7.14 0.46 22.50
N ALA A 122 7.17 1.80 22.47
CA ALA A 122 6.27 2.58 21.63
C ALA A 122 6.55 2.32 20.13
N ALA A 123 7.80 2.32 19.70
CA ALA A 123 8.21 2.01 18.33
C ALA A 123 7.81 0.58 17.95
N ARG A 124 8.04 -0.42 18.83
CA ARG A 124 7.62 -1.80 18.62
C ARG A 124 6.12 -1.90 18.40
N LYS A 125 5.31 -1.29 19.26
CA LYS A 125 3.86 -1.28 19.15
C LYS A 125 3.40 -0.61 17.84
N ALA A 126 4.04 0.49 17.44
CA ALA A 126 3.73 1.18 16.21
C ALA A 126 4.04 0.32 14.97
N LEU A 127 5.18 -0.38 14.95
CA LEU A 127 5.54 -1.31 13.88
C LEU A 127 4.56 -2.49 13.79
N VAL A 128 4.18 -3.07 14.93
CA VAL A 128 3.16 -4.14 14.98
C VAL A 128 1.83 -3.64 14.44
N ALA A 129 1.34 -2.52 14.92
CA ALA A 129 0.08 -1.97 14.47
C ALA A 129 0.09 -1.58 12.99
N GLY A 130 1.18 -0.99 12.50
CA GLY A 130 1.26 -0.53 11.11
C GLY A 130 1.47 -1.65 10.09
N HIS A 131 2.13 -2.75 10.47
CA HIS A 131 2.59 -3.76 9.51
C HIS A 131 2.09 -5.18 9.78
N LEU A 132 1.54 -5.45 10.96
CA LEU A 132 1.14 -6.82 11.35
C LEU A 132 -0.32 -6.91 11.82
N ASP A 133 -0.97 -5.83 12.24
CA ASP A 133 -2.37 -5.86 12.68
C ASP A 133 -3.30 -6.13 11.49
N PRO A 134 -4.10 -7.23 11.52
CA PRO A 134 -5.01 -7.57 10.43
C PRO A 134 -6.05 -6.48 10.13
N ARG A 135 -6.46 -5.69 11.13
CA ARG A 135 -7.41 -4.58 10.91
C ARG A 135 -6.79 -3.53 10.00
N VAL A 136 -5.50 -3.23 10.16
CA VAL A 136 -4.79 -2.27 9.32
C VAL A 136 -4.51 -2.88 7.95
N ILE A 137 -3.97 -4.10 7.93
CA ILE A 137 -3.51 -4.75 6.71
C ILE A 137 -4.68 -5.13 5.79
N VAL A 138 -5.74 -5.73 6.34
CA VAL A 138 -6.83 -6.34 5.56
C VAL A 138 -8.07 -5.45 5.53
N ASP A 139 -8.50 -4.94 6.70
CA ASP A 139 -9.74 -4.17 6.83
C ASP A 139 -9.54 -2.69 6.49
N HIS A 140 -8.28 -2.24 6.40
CA HIS A 140 -7.88 -0.84 6.17
C HIS A 140 -8.30 0.11 7.29
N ASP A 141 -8.60 -0.42 8.48
CA ASP A 141 -8.82 0.35 9.69
C ASP A 141 -7.45 0.78 10.27
N VAL A 142 -7.06 2.01 10.06
CA VAL A 142 -5.76 2.54 10.51
C VAL A 142 -5.75 2.96 11.98
N GLU A 143 -6.87 2.89 12.70
CA GLU A 143 -6.97 3.33 14.10
C GLU A 143 -6.02 2.59 15.06
N PRO A 144 -5.67 1.31 14.88
CA PRO A 144 -4.66 0.66 15.71
C PRO A 144 -3.32 1.39 15.74
N PHE A 145 -2.92 1.94 14.60
CA PHE A 145 -1.69 2.74 14.47
C PHE A 145 -1.95 4.21 14.86
N VAL A 146 -2.98 4.83 14.31
CA VAL A 146 -3.26 6.27 14.47
C VAL A 146 -3.56 6.66 15.92
N SER A 147 -4.25 5.80 16.68
CA SER A 147 -4.57 6.08 18.08
C SER A 147 -3.34 6.25 18.98
N MET A 148 -2.21 5.68 18.60
CA MET A 148 -0.94 5.81 19.34
C MET A 148 -0.21 7.11 19.03
N LEU A 149 -0.49 7.74 17.90
CA LEU A 149 0.18 8.95 17.47
C LEU A 149 -0.23 10.16 18.33
N ALA A 150 0.64 11.16 18.39
CA ALA A 150 0.32 12.46 18.95
C ALA A 150 -0.95 13.04 18.28
N PRO A 151 -1.87 13.69 19.01
CA PRO A 151 -3.17 14.14 18.50
C PRO A 151 -3.08 14.97 17.21
N SER A 152 -2.07 15.81 17.11
CA SER A 152 -1.84 16.68 15.95
C SER A 152 -1.50 15.94 14.64
N LEU A 153 -1.05 14.67 14.73
CA LEU A 153 -0.72 13.86 13.57
C LEU A 153 -1.90 13.00 13.08
N ARG A 154 -2.87 12.72 13.94
CA ARG A 154 -3.92 11.70 13.69
C ARG A 154 -4.75 11.97 12.45
N ASP A 155 -5.22 13.20 12.26
CA ASP A 155 -6.09 13.54 11.13
C ASP A 155 -5.35 13.47 9.79
N ALA A 156 -4.07 13.86 9.77
CA ALA A 156 -3.24 13.72 8.59
C ALA A 156 -3.07 12.23 8.19
N TRP A 157 -2.83 11.36 9.18
CA TRP A 157 -2.70 9.91 8.94
C TRP A 157 -4.02 9.24 8.57
N ARG A 158 -5.16 9.65 9.12
CA ARG A 158 -6.48 9.17 8.68
C ARG A 158 -6.79 9.55 7.25
N THR A 159 -6.42 10.77 6.86
CA THR A 159 -6.67 11.31 5.52
C THR A 159 -5.73 10.69 4.48
N ASN A 160 -4.47 10.51 4.82
CA ASN A 160 -3.45 9.96 3.92
C ASN A 160 -2.55 8.94 4.64
N PRO A 161 -3.03 7.72 4.90
CA PRO A 161 -2.25 6.67 5.54
C PRO A 161 -1.08 6.15 4.69
N ASN A 162 -0.95 6.62 3.44
CA ASN A 162 0.14 6.28 2.53
C ASN A 162 1.32 7.26 2.61
N SER A 163 1.26 8.25 3.49
CA SER A 163 2.34 9.21 3.69
C SER A 163 3.53 8.54 4.41
N GLY A 164 4.41 7.93 3.65
CA GLY A 164 5.56 7.20 4.18
C GLY A 164 5.38 5.68 4.18
N SER A 165 6.30 4.98 4.83
CA SER A 165 6.36 3.51 4.86
C SER A 165 5.96 2.91 6.21
N ALA A 166 5.26 3.67 7.06
CA ALA A 166 4.92 3.24 8.43
C ALA A 166 3.67 2.34 8.53
N VAL A 167 2.91 2.19 7.43
CA VAL A 167 1.67 1.39 7.38
C VAL A 167 1.64 0.56 6.10
N THR A 168 1.26 -0.71 6.23
CA THR A 168 1.01 -1.61 5.09
C THR A 168 -0.46 -1.96 5.00
N ARG A 169 -1.06 -1.82 3.80
CA ARG A 169 -2.45 -2.21 3.53
C ARG A 169 -2.51 -3.03 2.26
N LEU A 170 -3.17 -4.19 2.30
CA LEU A 170 -3.32 -5.04 1.13
C LEU A 170 -4.40 -4.50 0.19
N LYS A 171 -4.17 -4.58 -1.11
CA LYS A 171 -5.23 -4.31 -2.09
C LYS A 171 -6.34 -5.35 -1.93
N LYS A 172 -7.59 -4.89 -1.85
CA LYS A 172 -8.77 -5.76 -1.67
C LYS A 172 -8.77 -6.90 -2.71
N GLY A 173 -9.17 -8.08 -2.27
CA GLY A 173 -9.17 -9.29 -3.09
C GLY A 173 -7.90 -10.13 -2.99
N ASN A 174 -6.81 -9.59 -2.44
CA ASN A 174 -5.60 -10.37 -2.16
C ASN A 174 -5.64 -10.95 -0.74
N LYS A 175 -5.09 -12.12 -0.58
CA LYS A 175 -5.01 -12.84 0.71
C LYS A 175 -3.56 -13.24 0.96
N LEU A 176 -3.18 -13.22 2.24
CA LEU A 176 -1.92 -13.82 2.67
C LEU A 176 -2.10 -15.31 2.92
N LEU A 177 -1.04 -16.07 2.70
CA LEU A 177 -0.95 -17.47 3.14
C LEU A 177 -0.92 -17.54 4.68
N PRO A 178 -1.31 -18.65 5.29
CA PRO A 178 -1.13 -18.87 6.73
C PRO A 178 0.35 -18.65 7.11
N ASN A 179 0.60 -17.94 8.21
CA ASN A 179 1.94 -17.51 8.62
C ASN A 179 2.72 -16.75 7.53
N GLY A 180 1.98 -16.06 6.66
CA GLY A 180 2.50 -15.40 5.46
C GLY A 180 3.22 -14.07 5.72
N ILE A 181 3.73 -13.79 6.93
CA ILE A 181 4.51 -12.59 7.23
C ILE A 181 5.78 -12.97 7.97
N LYS A 182 6.92 -12.66 7.36
CA LYS A 182 8.24 -12.77 7.97
C LYS A 182 8.81 -11.38 8.20
N VAL A 183 9.53 -11.22 9.31
CA VAL A 183 10.07 -9.92 9.72
C VAL A 183 11.52 -10.05 10.11
N ASP A 184 12.32 -9.10 9.65
CA ASP A 184 13.70 -8.93 10.07
C ASP A 184 14.06 -7.45 10.09
N GLY A 185 14.87 -7.04 11.04
CA GLY A 185 15.28 -5.67 11.20
C GLY A 185 15.88 -5.38 12.54
N ARG A 186 16.05 -4.10 12.80
CA ARG A 186 16.60 -3.63 14.07
C ARG A 186 16.06 -2.25 14.41
N MET A 187 16.19 -1.91 15.69
CA MET A 187 16.00 -0.55 16.19
C MET A 187 17.19 -0.16 17.05
N TRP A 188 17.49 1.13 17.10
CA TRP A 188 18.60 1.68 17.86
C TRP A 188 18.28 3.09 18.34
N GLN A 189 18.93 3.48 19.41
CA GLN A 189 18.78 4.80 20.03
C GLN A 189 19.48 5.90 19.23
N GLY A 190 18.90 7.10 19.27
CA GLY A 190 19.46 8.32 18.73
C GLY A 190 18.94 9.55 19.45
N ARG A 191 19.28 10.70 18.91
CA ARG A 191 18.75 11.99 19.37
C ARG A 191 18.40 12.86 18.17
N ASP A 192 17.35 13.64 18.30
CA ASP A 192 17.02 14.64 17.30
C ASP A 192 17.94 15.87 17.39
N GLN A 193 17.75 16.83 16.50
CA GLN A 193 18.52 18.07 16.46
C GLN A 193 18.42 18.94 17.73
N TYR A 194 17.45 18.66 18.61
CA TYR A 194 17.24 19.34 19.88
C TYR A 194 17.74 18.51 21.05
N GLY A 195 18.40 17.37 20.83
CA GLY A 195 18.91 16.46 21.83
C GLY A 195 17.86 15.57 22.50
N ARG A 196 16.61 15.52 21.99
CA ARG A 196 15.55 14.69 22.54
C ARG A 196 15.73 13.23 22.11
N PRO A 197 15.41 12.25 22.99
CA PRO A 197 15.51 10.83 22.64
C PRO A 197 14.70 10.47 21.39
N LEU A 198 15.31 9.68 20.52
CA LEU A 198 14.77 9.20 19.27
C LEU A 198 15.06 7.70 19.11
N VAL A 199 14.11 6.93 18.63
CA VAL A 199 14.29 5.52 18.27
C VAL A 199 14.27 5.42 16.75
N HIS A 200 15.42 5.08 16.18
CA HIS A 200 15.51 4.71 14.77
C HIS A 200 15.07 3.27 14.58
N THR A 201 14.33 3.00 13.53
CA THR A 201 13.95 1.63 13.15
C THR A 201 14.24 1.39 11.67
N SER A 202 14.71 0.18 11.35
CA SER A 202 14.89 -0.28 9.98
C SER A 202 14.43 -1.73 9.92
N TYR A 203 13.23 -1.94 9.39
CA TYR A 203 12.60 -3.25 9.31
C TYR A 203 12.21 -3.62 7.89
N ARG A 204 12.23 -4.92 7.64
CA ARG A 204 11.81 -5.56 6.39
C ARG A 204 10.71 -6.53 6.71
N PHE A 205 9.60 -6.41 6.02
CA PHE A 205 8.42 -7.25 6.13
C PHE A 205 8.23 -7.96 4.81
N ALA A 206 8.31 -9.29 4.81
CA ALA A 206 8.02 -10.12 3.64
C ALA A 206 6.63 -10.70 3.79
N TYR A 207 5.76 -10.44 2.81
CA TYR A 207 4.37 -10.87 2.79
C TYR A 207 4.19 -11.92 1.71
N ALA A 208 3.82 -13.14 2.09
CA ALA A 208 3.53 -14.22 1.17
C ALA A 208 2.03 -14.28 0.84
N PHE A 209 1.71 -14.16 -0.43
CA PHE A 209 0.35 -14.10 -0.92
C PHE A 209 -0.14 -15.45 -1.42
N ASP A 210 -1.44 -15.71 -1.20
CA ASP A 210 -2.13 -16.85 -1.78
C ASP A 210 -2.30 -16.62 -3.30
N PRO A 211 -1.65 -17.43 -4.15
CA PRO A 211 -1.74 -17.28 -5.59
C PRO A 211 -3.08 -17.78 -6.16
N GLY A 212 -3.92 -18.44 -5.37
CA GLY A 212 -5.16 -19.02 -5.84
C GLY A 212 -4.96 -19.99 -7.00
N TYR A 213 -5.64 -19.73 -8.11
CA TYR A 213 -5.60 -20.56 -9.33
C TYR A 213 -4.61 -20.06 -10.40
N GLN A 214 -3.61 -19.26 -10.04
CA GLN A 214 -2.61 -18.79 -11.00
C GLN A 214 -1.80 -19.97 -11.57
N LYS A 215 -1.78 -20.09 -12.90
CA LYS A 215 -1.18 -21.24 -13.59
C LYS A 215 0.27 -21.06 -14.02
N THR A 216 0.82 -19.85 -13.92
CA THR A 216 2.11 -19.49 -14.53
C THR A 216 2.97 -18.70 -13.57
N LEU A 217 3.26 -19.27 -12.41
CA LEU A 217 4.25 -18.72 -11.48
C LEU A 217 5.54 -19.54 -11.59
N PHE A 218 6.68 -18.85 -11.70
CA PHE A 218 7.96 -19.48 -12.02
C PHE A 218 8.91 -19.53 -10.82
N ASP A 219 8.79 -18.56 -9.90
CA ASP A 219 9.64 -18.50 -8.72
C ASP A 219 8.91 -17.94 -7.50
N GLN A 220 9.52 -18.16 -6.34
CA GLN A 220 8.96 -17.81 -5.04
C GLN A 220 8.80 -16.31 -4.84
N TYR A 221 9.63 -15.48 -5.50
CA TYR A 221 9.54 -14.02 -5.40
C TYR A 221 8.27 -13.46 -6.05
N GLU A 222 7.58 -14.23 -6.90
CA GLU A 222 6.33 -13.77 -7.50
C GLU A 222 5.17 -13.74 -6.52
N ILE A 223 5.22 -14.56 -5.45
CA ILE A 223 4.21 -14.58 -4.38
C ILE A 223 4.66 -13.84 -3.11
N VAL A 224 5.93 -13.44 -3.03
CA VAL A 224 6.47 -12.74 -1.86
C VAL A 224 6.75 -11.29 -2.19
N ALA A 225 5.97 -10.38 -1.62
CA ALA A 225 6.23 -8.95 -1.69
C ALA A 225 7.02 -8.50 -0.46
N LEU A 226 8.00 -7.63 -0.67
CA LEU A 226 8.82 -7.04 0.38
C LEU A 226 8.42 -5.59 0.62
N VAL A 227 8.26 -5.24 1.88
CA VAL A 227 8.15 -3.85 2.35
C VAL A 227 9.34 -3.55 3.25
N ARG A 228 10.13 -2.54 2.93
CA ARG A 228 11.09 -1.95 3.86
C ARG A 228 10.52 -0.68 4.46
N SER A 229 10.61 -0.57 5.78
CA SER A 229 10.19 0.59 6.56
C SER A 229 11.36 1.06 7.43
N ASP A 230 11.88 2.23 7.12
CA ASP A 230 12.85 2.94 7.92
C ASP A 230 12.13 4.14 8.55
N THR A 231 11.80 4.05 9.83
CA THR A 231 10.99 5.06 10.53
C THR A 231 11.64 5.48 11.83
N ASP A 232 11.69 6.77 12.06
CA ASP A 232 12.16 7.38 13.28
C ASP A 232 10.98 7.73 14.19
N PHE A 233 10.98 7.15 15.38
CA PHE A 233 9.94 7.38 16.38
C PHE A 233 10.47 8.20 17.55
N GLN A 234 9.67 9.17 18.00
CA GLN A 234 9.89 9.90 19.23
C GLN A 234 8.67 9.71 20.14
N LEU A 235 8.90 9.30 21.39
CA LEU A 235 7.87 9.28 22.41
C LEU A 235 7.87 10.61 23.12
N ALA A 236 6.70 11.28 23.13
CA ALA A 236 6.45 12.51 23.87
C ALA A 236 5.27 12.31 24.85
N GLU A 237 5.00 13.29 25.69
CA GLU A 237 3.89 13.23 26.67
C GLU A 237 2.52 13.05 26.01
N ASP A 238 2.33 13.61 24.80
CA ASP A 238 1.08 13.60 24.04
C ASP A 238 0.94 12.39 23.11
N GLY A 239 1.95 11.51 23.00
CA GLY A 239 1.93 10.31 22.19
C GLY A 239 3.18 10.08 21.36
N VAL A 240 3.06 9.20 20.35
CA VAL A 240 4.15 8.84 19.46
C VAL A 240 4.21 9.81 18.28
N TRP A 241 5.39 10.30 17.98
CA TRP A 241 5.68 11.11 16.80
C TRP A 241 6.46 10.27 15.78
N THR A 242 6.00 10.24 14.53
CA THR A 242 6.78 9.78 13.40
C THR A 242 7.57 10.96 12.84
N VAL A 243 8.88 11.02 13.17
CA VAL A 243 9.74 12.17 12.82
C VAL A 243 10.19 12.10 11.37
N ALA A 244 10.53 10.89 10.93
CA ALA A 244 10.86 10.59 9.55
C ALA A 244 10.34 9.19 9.21
N SER A 245 9.92 8.99 7.98
CA SER A 245 9.55 7.66 7.47
C SER A 245 9.95 7.55 6.01
N ASN A 246 10.71 6.51 5.68
CA ASN A 246 11.19 6.22 4.35
C ASN A 246 11.18 4.72 4.11
N GLY A 247 11.25 4.29 2.87
CA GLY A 247 11.26 2.87 2.57
C GLY A 247 11.08 2.58 1.09
N PHE A 248 10.94 1.31 0.79
CA PHE A 248 10.63 0.86 -0.56
C PHE A 248 9.82 -0.44 -0.52
N HIS A 249 9.26 -0.77 -1.67
CA HIS A 249 8.62 -2.05 -1.93
C HIS A 249 9.37 -2.79 -3.04
N TYR A 250 9.38 -4.13 -2.97
CA TYR A 250 9.93 -4.98 -4.01
C TYR A 250 8.98 -6.15 -4.30
N SER A 251 8.96 -6.61 -5.55
CA SER A 251 8.12 -7.70 -6.04
C SER A 251 6.63 -7.49 -5.80
N MET A 252 6.13 -6.32 -6.15
CA MET A 252 4.74 -5.93 -5.97
C MET A 252 4.10 -5.37 -7.24
N ALA A 253 2.78 -5.38 -7.27
CA ALA A 253 1.97 -4.82 -8.34
C ALA A 253 2.04 -3.28 -8.35
N CYS A 254 2.43 -2.71 -9.48
CA CYS A 254 2.69 -1.27 -9.59
C CYS A 254 1.45 -0.40 -9.46
N GLN A 255 0.32 -0.83 -10.01
CA GLN A 255 -0.92 -0.05 -9.90
C GLN A 255 -1.42 -0.03 -8.45
N ALA A 256 -1.32 -1.17 -7.74
CA ALA A 256 -1.63 -1.23 -6.33
C ALA A 256 -0.75 -0.27 -5.52
N SER A 257 0.56 -0.23 -5.82
CA SER A 257 1.50 0.69 -5.18
C SER A 257 1.12 2.16 -5.35
N LYS A 258 0.77 2.57 -6.56
CA LYS A 258 0.32 3.95 -6.84
C LYS A 258 -0.94 4.34 -6.08
N GLU A 259 -1.79 3.36 -5.80
CA GLU A 259 -3.00 3.54 -4.98
C GLU A 259 -2.69 3.46 -3.47
N GLY A 260 -1.44 3.18 -3.08
CA GLY A 260 -1.00 3.04 -1.69
C GLY A 260 -1.36 1.71 -1.04
N PHE A 261 -1.48 0.66 -1.85
CA PHE A 261 -1.75 -0.70 -1.39
C PHE A 261 -0.63 -1.66 -1.80
N LEU A 262 -0.47 -2.71 -1.01
CA LEU A 262 0.39 -3.83 -1.34
C LEU A 262 -0.43 -4.92 -2.05
N ALA A 263 0.06 -5.39 -3.17
CA ALA A 263 -0.46 -6.56 -3.88
C ALA A 263 0.69 -7.32 -4.54
N PRO A 264 0.59 -8.63 -4.73
CA PRO A 264 1.67 -9.40 -5.33
C PRO A 264 1.80 -9.11 -6.82
N LEU A 265 3.01 -9.31 -7.33
CA LEU A 265 3.37 -9.00 -8.72
C LEU A 265 2.45 -9.69 -9.76
N PHE A 266 1.99 -10.92 -9.46
CA PHE A 266 1.17 -11.70 -10.38
C PHE A 266 -0.26 -11.15 -10.62
N THR A 267 -0.70 -10.18 -9.83
CA THR A 267 -2.04 -9.59 -9.99
C THR A 267 -2.14 -8.57 -11.12
N GLU A 268 -1.00 -8.16 -11.66
CA GLU A 268 -0.92 -7.18 -12.74
C GLU A 268 0.01 -7.67 -13.86
N LYS A 269 -0.14 -7.10 -15.04
CA LYS A 269 0.81 -7.35 -16.13
C LYS A 269 2.21 -6.87 -15.70
N ARG A 270 3.18 -7.78 -15.72
CA ARG A 270 4.57 -7.49 -15.37
C ARG A 270 5.09 -6.31 -16.17
N GLN A 271 5.58 -5.30 -15.47
CA GLN A 271 6.29 -4.18 -16.08
C GLN A 271 7.76 -4.52 -16.25
N LEU A 272 8.40 -3.89 -17.22
CA LEU A 272 9.84 -4.05 -17.38
C LEU A 272 10.53 -3.34 -16.20
N PRO A 273 11.53 -3.99 -15.59
CA PRO A 273 12.30 -3.40 -14.51
C PRO A 273 13.04 -2.16 -14.99
N THR A 274 13.30 -1.22 -14.09
CA THR A 274 14.22 -0.11 -14.35
C THR A 274 15.65 -0.65 -14.54
N ALA A 275 16.54 0.18 -15.08
CA ALA A 275 17.95 -0.21 -15.22
C ALA A 275 18.61 -0.50 -13.86
N GLU A 276 18.16 0.15 -12.78
CA GLU A 276 18.64 -0.11 -11.42
C GLU A 276 18.12 -1.47 -10.93
N GLU A 277 16.84 -1.74 -11.06
CA GLU A 277 16.23 -3.01 -10.67
C GLU A 277 16.78 -4.20 -11.44
N ALA A 278 17.03 -4.04 -12.75
CA ALA A 278 17.59 -5.08 -13.59
C ALA A 278 19.06 -5.46 -13.24
N ARG A 279 19.78 -4.60 -12.54
CA ARG A 279 21.17 -4.86 -12.10
C ARG A 279 21.25 -5.60 -10.78
N ARG A 280 20.21 -5.52 -9.96
CA ARG A 280 20.18 -6.16 -8.63
C ARG A 280 19.58 -7.55 -8.73
N LYS A 281 20.19 -8.49 -8.05
CA LYS A 281 19.59 -9.81 -7.87
C LYS A 281 18.41 -9.72 -6.90
N PRO A 282 17.39 -10.61 -7.02
CA PRO A 282 16.25 -10.63 -6.09
C PRO A 282 16.66 -10.63 -4.62
N GLU A 283 17.68 -11.40 -4.25
CA GLU A 283 18.14 -11.55 -2.87
C GLU A 283 18.71 -10.25 -2.29
N GLU A 284 19.29 -9.40 -3.13
CA GLU A 284 19.92 -8.14 -2.72
C GLU A 284 18.87 -7.14 -2.20
N TRP A 285 17.63 -7.24 -2.67
CA TRP A 285 16.53 -6.40 -2.17
C TRP A 285 16.15 -6.70 -0.72
N PHE A 286 16.42 -7.91 -0.27
CA PHE A 286 16.15 -8.37 1.09
C PHE A 286 17.29 -8.05 2.08
N ALA A 287 18.43 -7.56 1.62
CA ALA A 287 19.56 -7.25 2.49
C ALA A 287 19.30 -6.01 3.36
N ALA A 288 19.83 -6.01 4.58
CA ALA A 288 19.63 -4.95 5.57
C ALA A 288 20.23 -3.60 5.12
N ASP A 289 21.31 -3.66 4.40
CA ASP A 289 22.09 -2.51 3.91
C ASP A 289 21.73 -2.07 2.50
N THR A 290 20.71 -2.65 1.91
CA THR A 290 20.22 -2.25 0.58
C THR A 290 19.89 -0.75 0.59
N PRO A 291 20.52 0.07 -0.27
CA PRO A 291 20.16 1.48 -0.36
C PRO A 291 18.70 1.65 -0.80
N ILE A 292 18.03 2.61 -0.23
CA ILE A 292 16.67 2.98 -0.70
C ILE A 292 16.79 3.47 -2.14
N PRO A 293 16.05 2.88 -3.10
CA PRO A 293 16.12 3.28 -4.50
C PRO A 293 15.71 4.74 -4.69
N THR A 294 16.43 5.47 -5.51
CA THR A 294 16.07 6.84 -5.90
C THR A 294 14.97 6.89 -6.95
N THR A 295 14.75 5.77 -7.65
CA THR A 295 13.70 5.61 -8.66
C THR A 295 12.98 4.29 -8.45
N PHE A 296 11.65 4.34 -8.40
CA PHE A 296 10.82 3.14 -8.33
C PHE A 296 10.39 2.71 -9.75
N GLY A 297 10.41 1.40 -10.01
CA GLY A 297 10.02 0.83 -11.31
C GLY A 297 8.55 0.99 -11.68
N CYS A 298 7.74 1.39 -10.73
CA CYS A 298 6.33 1.71 -10.95
C CYS A 298 6.17 3.12 -11.56
N LYS A 299 6.23 3.22 -12.89
CA LYS A 299 6.02 4.47 -13.65
C LYS A 299 4.54 4.84 -13.78
#